data_969f1d36887d1c516b09dae60153abf2
#
_entry.id   969f1d36887d1c516b09dae60153abf2
#
_cell.length_a   1.000
_cell.length_b   1.000
_cell.length_c   1.000
_cell.angle_alpha   90.00
_cell.angle_beta   90.00
_cell.angle_gamma   90.00
#
_symmetry.space_group_name_H-M   'P 1'
#
loop_
_entity.id
_entity.type
_entity.pdbx_description
1 polymer ?
#
loop_
_entity_poly.entity_id
_entity_poly.type
_entity_poly.pdbx_seq_one_letter_code
_entity_poly.pdbx_strand_id
1 'polypeptide(L)'
;MFSLLTIFFIGMLISFLGSLPLGSLNVSAMQIAITENIKKAIQFSLGVALVEILYVRLSLTGIDWVIAHQQLFYILEWITVFLFIILAISSFWVARKKNTATKNILLNNTMNRFWLGFTMSAINPVQIPFWFIWSTYLFSNKILLPVPSYFNVYIAGIGTGTLTGLAIFIFAGRWLLAKLHASQRIINIIVGIVFIISAAIQLYRVLYKPLDQQLKTRVARVIFACPANRATAIQQQLQ
;
A
#
# COMPACT_ATOMS: atom_id res chain seq x y z
N MET A 1 20.89 -7.58 13.36
CA MET A 1 20.31 -6.22 13.34
C MET A 1 20.49 -5.68 11.95
N PHE A 2 19.43 -5.32 11.25
CA PHE A 2 19.54 -4.78 9.88
C PHE A 2 20.09 -3.36 9.93
N SER A 3 20.91 -2.99 8.94
CA SER A 3 21.41 -1.60 8.85
C SER A 3 20.27 -0.64 8.46
N LEU A 4 20.41 0.64 8.81
CA LEU A 4 19.43 1.66 8.40
C LEU A 4 19.29 1.71 6.86
N LEU A 5 20.39 1.53 6.14
CA LEU A 5 20.39 1.46 4.69
C LEU A 5 19.54 0.30 4.15
N THR A 6 19.63 -0.88 4.78
CA THR A 6 18.81 -2.03 4.42
C THR A 6 17.31 -1.73 4.63
N ILE A 7 16.96 -1.07 5.74
CA ILE A 7 15.57 -0.68 6.04
C ILE A 7 15.03 0.31 5.00
N PHE A 8 15.87 1.28 4.57
CA PHE A 8 15.51 2.19 3.49
C PHE A 8 15.17 1.44 2.20
N PHE A 9 16.05 0.54 1.77
CA PHE A 9 15.82 -0.23 0.53
C PHE A 9 14.64 -1.20 0.64
N ILE A 10 14.38 -1.78 1.80
CA ILE A 10 13.18 -2.60 2.02
C ILE A 10 11.92 -1.74 1.85
N GLY A 11 11.85 -0.57 2.48
CA GLY A 11 10.71 0.35 2.32
C GLY A 11 10.54 0.80 0.87
N MET A 12 11.63 1.18 0.23
CA MET A 12 11.66 1.58 -1.18
C MET A 12 11.15 0.46 -2.09
N LEU A 13 11.63 -0.77 -1.92
CA LEU A 13 11.24 -1.91 -2.75
C LEU A 13 9.78 -2.29 -2.57
N ILE A 14 9.29 -2.32 -1.33
CA ILE A 14 7.89 -2.65 -1.03
C ILE A 14 6.96 -1.63 -1.70
N SER A 15 7.24 -0.32 -1.54
CA SER A 15 6.43 0.72 -2.13
C SER A 15 6.55 0.74 -3.66
N PHE A 16 7.75 0.60 -4.19
CA PHE A 16 7.99 0.51 -5.62
C PHE A 16 7.19 -0.64 -6.26
N LEU A 17 7.32 -1.85 -5.74
CA LEU A 17 6.58 -3.02 -6.24
C LEU A 17 5.07 -2.87 -6.04
N GLY A 18 4.64 -2.28 -4.92
CA GLY A 18 3.23 -1.98 -4.66
C GLY A 18 2.64 -0.94 -5.62
N SER A 19 3.46 -0.05 -6.17
CA SER A 19 3.04 0.97 -7.12
C SER A 19 3.11 0.52 -8.60
N LEU A 20 3.73 -0.62 -8.93
CA LEU A 20 3.82 -1.11 -10.31
C LEU A 20 2.50 -1.57 -10.94
N PRO A 21 1.54 -2.18 -10.20
CA PRO A 21 0.25 -2.51 -10.79
C PRO A 21 -0.43 -1.27 -11.37
N LEU A 22 -0.94 -1.38 -12.59
CA LEU A 22 -1.63 -0.29 -13.29
C LEU A 22 -2.93 0.07 -12.58
N GLY A 23 -2.83 0.98 -11.62
CA GLY A 23 -3.95 1.55 -10.89
C GLY A 23 -4.37 2.93 -11.41
N SER A 24 -5.45 3.46 -10.84
CA SER A 24 -5.95 4.79 -11.18
C SER A 24 -4.91 5.90 -10.97
N LEU A 25 -4.05 5.79 -9.96
CA LEU A 25 -3.00 6.77 -9.67
C LEU A 25 -1.93 6.80 -10.76
N ASN A 26 -1.46 5.63 -11.20
CA ASN A 26 -0.43 5.52 -12.24
C ASN A 26 -0.94 6.02 -13.59
N VAL A 27 -2.17 5.62 -13.94
CA VAL A 27 -2.82 6.08 -15.17
C VAL A 27 -3.05 7.59 -15.13
N SER A 28 -3.47 8.15 -14.00
CA SER A 28 -3.65 9.60 -13.85
C SER A 28 -2.34 10.36 -13.93
N ALA A 29 -1.27 9.89 -13.28
CA ALA A 29 0.06 10.50 -13.37
C ALA A 29 0.56 10.54 -14.82
N MET A 30 0.42 9.42 -15.53
CA MET A 30 0.76 9.27 -16.94
C MET A 30 -0.08 10.22 -17.82
N GLN A 31 -1.40 10.27 -17.63
CA GLN A 31 -2.27 11.14 -18.42
C GLN A 31 -1.94 12.62 -18.20
N ILE A 32 -1.73 13.06 -16.95
CA ILE A 32 -1.33 14.44 -16.66
C ILE A 32 0.00 14.78 -17.35
N ALA A 33 0.97 13.86 -17.34
CA ALA A 33 2.26 14.08 -18.00
C ALA A 33 2.12 14.30 -19.51
N ILE A 34 1.14 13.65 -20.14
CA ILE A 34 0.91 13.69 -21.58
C ILE A 34 0.00 14.86 -21.98
N THR A 35 -1.09 15.06 -21.26
CA THR A 35 -2.10 16.07 -21.62
C THR A 35 -1.75 17.47 -21.15
N GLU A 36 -0.96 17.58 -20.09
CA GLU A 36 -0.56 18.85 -19.52
C GLU A 36 0.96 19.04 -19.58
N ASN A 37 1.70 18.59 -18.59
CA ASN A 37 3.16 18.59 -18.57
C ASN A 37 3.71 17.72 -17.43
N ILE A 38 5.02 17.41 -17.52
CA ILE A 38 5.73 16.60 -16.52
C ILE A 38 5.74 17.27 -15.13
N LYS A 39 5.84 18.60 -15.04
CA LYS A 39 5.87 19.30 -13.75
C LYS A 39 4.57 19.08 -12.97
N LYS A 40 3.42 19.13 -13.64
CA LYS A 40 2.11 18.88 -13.03
C LYS A 40 1.94 17.39 -12.63
N ALA A 41 2.49 16.47 -13.42
CA ALA A 41 2.50 15.05 -13.06
C ALA A 41 3.38 14.78 -11.82
N ILE A 42 4.52 15.46 -11.69
CA ILE A 42 5.35 15.40 -10.49
C ILE A 42 4.61 15.98 -9.28
N GLN A 43 3.92 17.11 -9.42
CA GLN A 43 3.09 17.67 -8.35
C GLN A 43 2.02 16.66 -7.88
N PHE A 44 1.36 16.00 -8.82
CA PHE A 44 0.40 14.93 -8.53
C PHE A 44 1.07 13.81 -7.74
N SER A 45 2.23 13.33 -8.19
CA SER A 45 2.97 12.26 -7.53
C SER A 45 3.44 12.61 -6.13
N LEU A 46 3.81 13.88 -5.88
CA LEU A 46 4.14 14.37 -4.54
C LEU A 46 2.92 14.33 -3.61
N GLY A 47 1.74 14.67 -4.11
CA GLY A 47 0.48 14.54 -3.35
C GLY A 47 0.19 13.08 -2.99
N VAL A 48 0.38 12.15 -3.93
CA VAL A 48 0.23 10.71 -3.69
C VAL A 48 1.22 10.22 -2.64
N ALA A 49 2.50 10.53 -2.78
CA ALA A 49 3.55 10.09 -1.86
C ALA A 49 3.34 10.62 -0.44
N LEU A 50 2.84 11.86 -0.30
CA LEU A 50 2.55 12.42 1.03
C LEU A 50 1.47 11.62 1.76
N VAL A 51 0.39 11.25 1.09
CA VAL A 51 -0.67 10.41 1.69
C VAL A 51 -0.12 9.06 2.10
N GLU A 52 0.70 8.45 1.27
CA GLU A 52 1.32 7.15 1.56
C GLU A 52 2.21 7.23 2.81
N ILE A 53 3.04 8.28 2.92
CA ILE A 53 3.84 8.59 4.10
C ILE A 53 2.96 8.72 5.35
N LEU A 54 1.83 9.41 5.25
CA LEU A 54 0.90 9.58 6.37
C LEU A 54 0.28 8.24 6.79
N TYR A 55 -0.14 7.41 5.85
CA TYR A 55 -0.71 6.10 6.15
C TYR A 55 0.31 5.14 6.76
N VAL A 56 1.54 5.15 6.27
CA VAL A 56 2.62 4.36 6.87
C VAL A 56 2.90 4.84 8.29
N ARG A 57 2.98 6.15 8.50
CA ARG A 57 3.20 6.72 9.84
C ARG A 57 2.08 6.31 10.80
N LEU A 58 0.83 6.39 10.33
CA LEU A 58 -0.33 5.95 11.11
C LEU A 58 -0.25 4.45 11.43
N SER A 59 0.11 3.61 10.46
CA SER A 59 0.23 2.17 10.69
C SER A 59 1.36 1.82 11.66
N LEU A 60 2.48 2.53 11.63
CA LEU A 60 3.61 2.32 12.53
C LEU A 60 3.32 2.78 13.96
N THR A 61 2.64 3.92 14.13
CA THR A 61 2.27 4.44 15.46
C THR A 61 1.07 3.73 16.05
N GLY A 62 0.17 3.22 15.22
CA GLY A 62 -1.03 2.49 15.63
C GLY A 62 -0.80 1.01 15.89
N ILE A 63 0.42 0.49 15.66
CA ILE A 63 0.66 -0.95 15.71
C ILE A 63 0.45 -1.54 17.11
N ASP A 64 0.88 -0.84 18.16
CA ASP A 64 0.68 -1.27 19.54
C ASP A 64 -0.80 -1.32 19.90
N TRP A 65 -1.54 -0.28 19.48
CA TRP A 65 -2.99 -0.23 19.66
C TRP A 65 -3.71 -1.35 18.89
N VAL A 66 -3.26 -1.64 17.68
CA VAL A 66 -3.80 -2.73 16.85
C VAL A 66 -3.49 -4.10 17.43
N ILE A 67 -2.26 -4.31 17.95
CA ILE A 67 -1.88 -5.55 18.64
C ILE A 67 -2.74 -5.75 19.89
N ALA A 68 -3.09 -4.69 20.61
CA ALA A 68 -3.98 -4.74 21.76
C ALA A 68 -5.44 -5.08 21.37
N HIS A 69 -5.87 -4.74 20.13
CA HIS A 69 -7.25 -4.93 19.66
C HIS A 69 -7.32 -6.00 18.55
N GLN A 70 -7.04 -7.25 18.90
CA GLN A 70 -6.96 -8.38 17.95
C GLN A 70 -8.23 -8.60 17.12
N GLN A 71 -9.41 -8.32 17.69
CA GLN A 71 -10.68 -8.41 16.97
C GLN A 71 -10.76 -7.43 15.79
N LEU A 72 -10.25 -6.21 15.96
CA LEU A 72 -10.19 -5.23 14.87
C LEU A 72 -9.27 -5.70 13.74
N PHE A 73 -8.16 -6.35 14.08
CA PHE A 73 -7.27 -6.92 13.08
C PHE A 73 -7.96 -7.99 12.23
N TYR A 74 -8.68 -8.89 12.86
CA TYR A 74 -9.46 -9.92 12.19
C TYR A 74 -10.52 -9.32 11.26
N ILE A 75 -11.20 -8.27 11.71
CA ILE A 75 -12.17 -7.53 10.87
C ILE A 75 -11.47 -6.87 9.67
N LEU A 76 -10.32 -6.21 9.88
CA LEU A 76 -9.54 -5.57 8.82
C LEU A 76 -9.02 -6.59 7.79
N GLU A 77 -8.62 -7.78 8.21
CA GLU A 77 -8.22 -8.86 7.30
C GLU A 77 -9.39 -9.28 6.39
N TRP A 78 -10.58 -9.47 6.93
CA TRP A 78 -11.78 -9.79 6.16
C TRP A 78 -12.19 -8.65 5.23
N ILE A 79 -12.16 -7.41 5.71
CA ILE A 79 -12.43 -6.22 4.87
C ILE A 79 -11.45 -6.21 3.68
N THR A 80 -10.19 -6.54 3.89
CA THR A 80 -9.18 -6.59 2.82
C THR A 80 -9.51 -7.67 1.77
N VAL A 81 -9.98 -8.84 2.19
CA VAL A 81 -10.43 -9.91 1.26
C VAL A 81 -11.58 -9.40 0.40
N PHE A 82 -12.63 -8.87 1.02
CA PHE A 82 -13.79 -8.34 0.28
C PHE A 82 -13.41 -7.21 -0.67
N LEU A 83 -12.52 -6.34 -0.24
CA LEU A 83 -12.04 -5.22 -1.04
C LEU A 83 -11.27 -5.69 -2.28
N PHE A 84 -10.39 -6.66 -2.15
CA PHE A 84 -9.71 -7.24 -3.31
C PHE A 84 -10.67 -7.93 -4.28
N ILE A 85 -11.70 -8.60 -3.77
CA ILE A 85 -12.75 -9.22 -4.60
C ILE A 85 -13.52 -8.14 -5.37
N ILE A 86 -13.94 -7.06 -4.70
CA ILE A 86 -14.67 -5.94 -5.34
C ILE A 86 -13.80 -5.30 -6.42
N LEU A 87 -12.51 -5.06 -6.14
CA LEU A 87 -11.57 -4.50 -7.12
C LEU A 87 -11.33 -5.41 -8.30
N ALA A 88 -11.25 -6.72 -8.08
CA ALA A 88 -11.16 -7.70 -9.16
C ALA A 88 -12.39 -7.66 -10.06
N ILE A 89 -13.59 -7.72 -9.48
CA ILE A 89 -14.86 -7.65 -10.21
C ILE A 89 -14.94 -6.35 -11.00
N SER A 90 -14.63 -5.21 -10.38
CA SER A 90 -14.66 -3.90 -11.03
C SER A 90 -13.68 -3.83 -12.22
N SER A 91 -12.48 -4.40 -12.07
CA SER A 91 -11.47 -4.44 -13.13
C SER A 91 -11.94 -5.27 -14.33
N PHE A 92 -12.55 -6.44 -14.10
CA PHE A 92 -13.13 -7.25 -15.17
C PHE A 92 -14.35 -6.59 -15.80
N TRP A 93 -15.17 -5.90 -15.03
CA TRP A 93 -16.32 -5.17 -15.56
C TRP A 93 -15.90 -4.04 -16.48
N VAL A 94 -14.88 -3.27 -16.09
CA VAL A 94 -14.28 -2.23 -16.95
C VAL A 94 -13.64 -2.84 -18.21
N ALA A 95 -13.00 -4.01 -18.08
CA ALA A 95 -12.41 -4.74 -19.22
C ALA A 95 -13.46 -5.19 -20.26
N ARG A 96 -14.71 -5.42 -19.84
CA ARG A 96 -15.83 -5.80 -20.73
C ARG A 96 -16.46 -4.61 -21.45
N LYS A 97 -16.37 -3.41 -20.91
CA LYS A 97 -16.91 -2.21 -21.56
C LYS A 97 -16.03 -1.86 -22.78
N LYS A 98 -16.61 -1.99 -23.98
CA LYS A 98 -15.99 -1.54 -25.23
C LYS A 98 -15.74 -0.03 -25.14
N ASN A 99 -14.46 0.37 -25.25
CA ASN A 99 -13.98 1.72 -25.60
C ASN A 99 -14.91 2.90 -25.29
N THR A 100 -15.22 3.15 -24.05
CA THR A 100 -15.37 4.51 -23.61
C THR A 100 -13.98 4.93 -23.14
N ALA A 101 -13.30 5.76 -23.97
CA ALA A 101 -12.21 6.58 -23.46
C ALA A 101 -12.74 7.14 -22.15
N THR A 102 -12.23 6.66 -21.04
CA THR A 102 -12.64 7.17 -19.73
C THR A 102 -12.12 8.60 -19.74
N LYS A 103 -12.96 9.54 -20.20
CA LYS A 103 -12.80 10.93 -19.84
C LYS A 103 -12.76 10.88 -18.34
N ASN A 104 -11.53 10.87 -17.79
CA ASN A 104 -11.37 10.93 -16.36
C ASN A 104 -11.95 12.28 -15.94
N ILE A 105 -13.20 12.24 -15.48
CA ILE A 105 -13.94 13.40 -14.96
C ILE A 105 -13.09 14.12 -13.91
N LEU A 106 -12.24 13.36 -13.20
CA LEU A 106 -11.27 13.85 -12.22
C LEU A 106 -10.16 14.71 -12.86
N LEU A 107 -9.74 14.45 -14.11
CA LEU A 107 -8.70 15.22 -14.78
C LEU A 107 -9.23 16.50 -15.47
N ASN A 108 -10.53 16.55 -15.76
CA ASN A 108 -11.17 17.74 -16.32
C ASN A 108 -11.48 18.81 -15.25
N ASN A 109 -10.82 18.72 -14.08
CA ASN A 109 -10.99 19.61 -12.95
C ASN A 109 -9.88 20.67 -12.93
N THR A 110 -10.23 21.89 -12.53
CA THR A 110 -9.32 23.03 -12.30
C THR A 110 -8.47 22.87 -11.02
N MET A 111 -8.65 21.79 -10.28
CA MET A 111 -7.97 21.52 -9.03
C MET A 111 -6.44 21.41 -9.23
N ASN A 112 -5.66 21.99 -8.32
CA ASN A 112 -4.21 21.84 -8.30
C ASN A 112 -3.84 20.35 -8.30
N ARG A 113 -2.90 19.96 -9.14
CA ARG A 113 -2.52 18.54 -9.35
C ARG A 113 -1.95 17.87 -8.11
N PHE A 114 -1.32 18.62 -7.23
CA PHE A 114 -0.91 18.11 -5.91
C PHE A 114 -2.12 17.64 -5.08
N TRP A 115 -3.13 18.50 -4.94
CA TRP A 115 -4.34 18.16 -4.18
C TRP A 115 -5.17 17.07 -4.85
N LEU A 116 -5.13 16.99 -6.18
CA LEU A 116 -5.76 15.89 -6.91
C LEU A 116 -5.07 14.55 -6.57
N GLY A 117 -3.73 14.51 -6.59
CA GLY A 117 -2.98 13.31 -6.20
C GLY A 117 -3.22 12.93 -4.75
N PHE A 118 -3.21 13.94 -3.85
CA PHE A 118 -3.52 13.74 -2.44
C PHE A 118 -4.90 13.11 -2.23
N THR A 119 -5.95 13.70 -2.78
CA THR A 119 -7.34 13.22 -2.61
C THR A 119 -7.55 11.85 -3.23
N MET A 120 -7.03 11.61 -4.44
CA MET A 120 -7.15 10.30 -5.09
C MET A 120 -6.44 9.20 -4.30
N SER A 121 -5.28 9.52 -3.72
CA SER A 121 -4.55 8.59 -2.85
C SER A 121 -5.25 8.38 -1.51
N ALA A 122 -5.77 9.45 -0.91
CA ALA A 122 -6.46 9.38 0.39
C ALA A 122 -7.78 8.58 0.34
N ILE A 123 -8.48 8.63 -0.80
CA ILE A 123 -9.72 7.85 -0.99
C ILE A 123 -9.41 6.39 -1.37
N ASN A 124 -8.16 6.05 -1.68
CA ASN A 124 -7.80 4.70 -2.10
C ASN A 124 -7.86 3.73 -0.91
N PRO A 125 -8.89 2.87 -0.81
CA PRO A 125 -9.13 2.05 0.37
C PRO A 125 -8.10 0.92 0.54
N VAL A 126 -7.33 0.60 -0.50
CA VAL A 126 -6.32 -0.48 -0.48
C VAL A 126 -5.09 -0.08 0.32
N GLN A 127 -4.78 1.21 0.41
CA GLN A 127 -3.54 1.67 1.03
C GLN A 127 -3.47 1.38 2.52
N ILE A 128 -4.57 1.60 3.25
CA ILE A 128 -4.60 1.40 4.69
C ILE A 128 -4.27 -0.05 5.08
N PRO A 129 -5.02 -1.08 4.60
CA PRO A 129 -4.72 -2.46 4.94
C PRO A 129 -3.36 -2.91 4.40
N PHE A 130 -2.93 -2.43 3.24
CA PHE A 130 -1.63 -2.74 2.65
C PHE A 130 -0.49 -2.34 3.61
N TRP A 131 -0.49 -1.10 4.09
CA TRP A 131 0.56 -0.60 4.97
C TRP A 131 0.51 -1.21 6.37
N PHE A 132 -0.68 -1.47 6.91
CA PHE A 132 -0.80 -2.19 8.18
C PHE A 132 -0.24 -3.62 8.08
N ILE A 133 -0.55 -4.36 7.02
CA ILE A 133 -0.06 -5.73 6.82
C ILE A 133 1.47 -5.74 6.70
N TRP A 134 2.05 -4.88 5.86
CA TRP A 134 3.49 -4.83 5.67
C TRP A 134 4.22 -4.37 6.93
N SER A 135 3.74 -3.32 7.59
CA SER A 135 4.33 -2.83 8.83
C SER A 135 4.32 -3.93 9.90
N THR A 136 3.18 -4.59 10.10
CA THR A 136 3.07 -5.70 11.05
C THR A 136 3.98 -6.88 10.68
N TYR A 137 4.07 -7.22 9.41
CA TYR A 137 4.98 -8.28 8.94
C TYR A 137 6.44 -7.97 9.27
N LEU A 138 6.90 -6.75 8.99
CA LEU A 138 8.28 -6.33 9.26
C LEU A 138 8.60 -6.30 10.75
N PHE A 139 7.67 -5.81 11.58
CA PHE A 139 7.80 -5.88 13.04
C PHE A 139 7.86 -7.31 13.53
N SER A 140 6.92 -8.12 13.11
CA SER A 140 6.82 -9.52 13.51
C SER A 140 8.07 -10.32 13.19
N ASN A 141 8.76 -10.00 12.09
CA ASN A 141 9.99 -10.68 11.71
C ASN A 141 11.26 -10.02 12.29
N LYS A 142 11.09 -9.02 13.17
CA LYS A 142 12.21 -8.25 13.77
C LYS A 142 13.11 -7.56 12.72
N ILE A 143 12.57 -7.31 11.54
CA ILE A 143 13.24 -6.57 10.47
C ILE A 143 13.21 -5.08 10.81
N LEU A 144 12.04 -4.58 11.20
CA LEU A 144 11.82 -3.20 11.63
C LEU A 144 11.75 -3.15 13.16
N LEU A 145 12.59 -2.33 13.78
CA LEU A 145 12.60 -2.14 15.24
C LEU A 145 11.72 -0.93 15.60
N PRO A 146 11.05 -0.95 16.79
CA PRO A 146 10.23 0.17 17.27
C PRO A 146 11.09 1.32 17.78
N VAL A 147 11.92 1.88 16.89
CA VAL A 147 12.83 2.99 17.17
C VAL A 147 12.56 4.09 16.15
N PRO A 148 12.43 5.37 16.55
CA PRO A 148 12.08 6.46 15.64
C PRO A 148 12.99 6.60 14.42
N SER A 149 14.28 6.34 14.56
CA SER A 149 15.22 6.38 13.44
C SER A 149 14.92 5.32 12.36
N TYR A 150 14.54 4.10 12.77
CA TYR A 150 14.13 3.05 11.85
C TYR A 150 12.84 3.39 11.13
N PHE A 151 11.87 3.96 11.84
CA PHE A 151 10.60 4.41 11.24
C PHE A 151 10.82 5.50 10.21
N ASN A 152 11.59 6.52 10.53
CA ASN A 152 11.84 7.64 9.63
C ASN A 152 12.57 7.18 8.36
N VAL A 153 13.55 6.31 8.49
CA VAL A 153 14.30 5.76 7.35
C VAL A 153 13.41 4.85 6.48
N TYR A 154 12.58 4.02 7.09
CA TYR A 154 11.60 3.19 6.39
C TYR A 154 10.59 4.04 5.59
N ILE A 155 10.03 5.08 6.22
CA ILE A 155 9.10 6.02 5.59
C ILE A 155 9.76 6.77 4.43
N ALA A 156 11.01 7.21 4.60
CA ALA A 156 11.77 7.85 3.53
C ALA A 156 11.99 6.89 2.33
N GLY A 157 12.30 5.63 2.62
CA GLY A 157 12.37 4.57 1.60
C GLY A 157 11.05 4.42 0.84
N ILE A 158 9.92 4.37 1.55
CA ILE A 158 8.59 4.26 0.94
C ILE A 158 8.30 5.45 0.04
N GLY A 159 8.48 6.68 0.52
CA GLY A 159 8.24 7.87 -0.30
C GLY A 159 9.06 7.89 -1.59
N THR A 160 10.34 7.49 -1.52
CA THR A 160 11.20 7.37 -2.71
C THR A 160 10.74 6.24 -3.63
N GLY A 161 10.28 5.11 -3.09
CA GLY A 161 9.75 3.98 -3.86
C GLY A 161 8.50 4.37 -4.66
N THR A 162 7.54 5.04 -4.02
CA THR A 162 6.33 5.56 -4.67
C THR A 162 6.67 6.54 -5.79
N LEU A 163 7.53 7.52 -5.50
CA LEU A 163 7.93 8.51 -6.50
C LEU A 163 8.64 7.87 -7.69
N THR A 164 9.51 6.89 -7.44
CA THR A 164 10.22 6.16 -8.50
C THR A 164 9.24 5.33 -9.33
N GLY A 165 8.29 4.64 -8.69
CA GLY A 165 7.24 3.88 -9.37
C GLY A 165 6.39 4.78 -10.28
N LEU A 166 5.88 5.91 -9.75
CA LEU A 166 5.11 6.88 -10.55
C LEU A 166 5.94 7.54 -11.65
N ALA A 167 7.23 7.80 -11.41
CA ALA A 167 8.13 8.36 -12.41
C ALA A 167 8.24 7.46 -13.65
N ILE A 168 8.27 6.14 -13.47
CA ILE A 168 8.27 5.20 -14.60
C ILE A 168 7.05 5.45 -15.49
N PHE A 169 5.85 5.58 -14.90
CA PHE A 169 4.63 5.86 -15.67
C PHE A 169 4.62 7.25 -16.31
N ILE A 170 5.18 8.25 -15.65
CA ILE A 170 5.30 9.61 -16.18
C ILE A 170 6.21 9.64 -17.41
N PHE A 171 7.39 9.04 -17.31
CA PHE A 171 8.39 9.10 -18.38
C PHE A 171 8.15 8.07 -19.49
N ALA A 172 7.70 6.87 -19.13
CA ALA A 172 7.32 5.85 -20.11
C ALA A 172 5.94 6.08 -20.72
N GLY A 173 5.17 7.07 -20.23
CA GLY A 173 3.76 7.25 -20.55
C GLY A 173 3.45 7.36 -22.04
N ARG A 174 4.26 8.10 -22.80
CA ARG A 174 4.08 8.22 -24.27
C ARG A 174 4.28 6.89 -24.99
N TRP A 175 5.32 6.15 -24.63
CA TRP A 175 5.60 4.85 -25.20
C TRP A 175 4.56 3.81 -24.76
N LEU A 176 4.18 3.87 -23.51
CA LEU A 176 3.20 2.97 -22.91
C LEU A 176 1.80 3.20 -23.51
N LEU A 177 1.37 4.47 -23.71
CA LEU A 177 0.08 4.79 -24.35
C LEU A 177 0.04 4.34 -25.82
N ALA A 178 1.11 4.53 -26.58
CA ALA A 178 1.15 4.06 -27.96
C ALA A 178 0.97 2.53 -28.05
N LYS A 179 1.48 1.78 -27.06
CA LYS A 179 1.27 0.33 -26.95
C LYS A 179 -0.04 -0.04 -26.24
N LEU A 180 -0.51 0.76 -25.27
CA LEU A 180 -1.68 0.47 -24.46
C LEU A 180 -3.01 0.82 -25.16
N HIS A 181 -3.01 1.75 -26.12
CA HIS A 181 -4.22 2.02 -26.92
C HIS A 181 -4.77 0.75 -27.61
N ALA A 182 -3.90 -0.20 -27.88
CA ALA A 182 -4.34 -1.50 -28.42
C ALA A 182 -4.92 -2.42 -27.34
N SER A 183 -4.81 -2.12 -26.03
CA SER A 183 -5.00 -3.16 -25.02
C SER A 183 -5.46 -2.72 -23.62
N GLN A 184 -6.22 -1.63 -23.47
CA GLN A 184 -6.82 -1.28 -22.17
C GLN A 184 -7.60 -2.46 -21.57
N ARG A 185 -8.23 -3.29 -22.41
CA ARG A 185 -8.90 -4.51 -21.98
C ARG A 185 -7.93 -5.51 -21.33
N ILE A 186 -6.77 -5.73 -21.94
CA ILE A 186 -5.77 -6.69 -21.43
C ILE A 186 -5.20 -6.19 -20.09
N ILE A 187 -4.95 -4.90 -19.95
CA ILE A 187 -4.46 -4.31 -18.70
C ILE A 187 -5.47 -4.52 -17.57
N ASN A 188 -6.74 -4.20 -17.81
CA ASN A 188 -7.78 -4.39 -16.80
C ASN A 188 -7.97 -5.86 -16.44
N ILE A 189 -7.79 -6.78 -17.40
CA ILE A 189 -7.80 -8.22 -17.12
C ILE A 189 -6.61 -8.61 -16.24
N ILE A 190 -5.39 -8.16 -16.55
CA ILE A 190 -4.19 -8.43 -15.75
C ILE A 190 -4.36 -7.90 -14.32
N VAL A 191 -4.82 -6.66 -14.16
CA VAL A 191 -5.10 -6.04 -12.86
C VAL A 191 -6.16 -6.86 -12.10
N GLY A 192 -7.22 -7.29 -12.77
CA GLY A 192 -8.25 -8.15 -12.19
C GLY A 192 -7.69 -9.49 -11.70
N ILE A 193 -6.82 -10.12 -12.48
CA ILE A 193 -6.13 -11.38 -12.10
C ILE A 193 -5.24 -11.15 -10.88
N VAL A 194 -4.46 -10.06 -10.85
CA VAL A 194 -3.61 -9.71 -9.70
C VAL A 194 -4.46 -9.56 -8.44
N PHE A 195 -5.61 -8.88 -8.53
CA PHE A 195 -6.51 -8.75 -7.37
C PHE A 195 -7.14 -10.08 -6.94
N ILE A 196 -7.48 -10.98 -7.88
CA ILE A 196 -7.95 -12.33 -7.51
C ILE A 196 -6.86 -13.11 -6.78
N ILE A 197 -5.64 -13.10 -7.29
CA ILE A 197 -4.50 -13.77 -6.65
C ILE A 197 -4.28 -13.19 -5.24
N SER A 198 -4.30 -11.87 -5.12
CA SER A 198 -4.17 -11.19 -3.83
C SER A 198 -5.30 -11.54 -2.86
N ALA A 199 -6.54 -11.60 -3.33
CA ALA A 199 -7.70 -12.05 -2.55
C ALA A 199 -7.54 -13.50 -2.08
N ALA A 200 -7.09 -14.39 -2.97
CA ALA A 200 -6.89 -15.81 -2.65
C ALA A 200 -5.78 -16.00 -1.60
N ILE A 201 -4.65 -15.28 -1.75
CA ILE A 201 -3.56 -15.31 -0.77
C ILE A 201 -4.03 -14.77 0.59
N GLN A 202 -4.76 -13.66 0.59
CA GLN A 202 -5.27 -13.07 1.82
C GLN A 202 -6.31 -13.97 2.48
N LEU A 203 -7.22 -14.56 1.72
CA LEU A 203 -8.21 -15.52 2.22
C LEU A 203 -7.53 -16.75 2.83
N TYR A 204 -6.53 -17.31 2.16
CA TYR A 204 -5.73 -18.41 2.69
C TYR A 204 -5.07 -18.03 4.02
N ARG A 205 -4.52 -16.82 4.14
CA ARG A 205 -3.91 -16.32 5.39
C ARG A 205 -4.94 -16.21 6.51
N VAL A 206 -6.09 -15.62 6.24
CA VAL A 206 -7.17 -15.45 7.24
C VAL A 206 -7.69 -16.79 7.74
N LEU A 207 -7.84 -17.77 6.86
CA LEU A 207 -8.38 -19.09 7.23
C LEU A 207 -7.37 -20.00 7.93
N TYR A 208 -6.12 -20.05 7.44
CA TYR A 208 -5.14 -21.04 7.91
C TYR A 208 -4.03 -20.48 8.79
N LYS A 209 -3.76 -19.18 8.71
CA LYS A 209 -2.73 -18.51 9.51
C LYS A 209 -3.19 -17.13 9.94
N PRO A 210 -4.28 -17.02 10.70
CA PRO A 210 -4.74 -15.70 11.12
C PRO A 210 -3.65 -14.99 11.90
N LEU A 211 -3.50 -13.71 11.64
CA LEU A 211 -2.40 -12.88 12.15
C LEU A 211 -2.45 -12.77 13.69
N ASP A 212 -3.64 -12.85 14.27
CA ASP A 212 -3.87 -12.88 15.72
C ASP A 212 -3.19 -14.07 16.40
N GLN A 213 -3.26 -15.27 15.80
CA GLN A 213 -2.58 -16.44 16.33
C GLN A 213 -1.05 -16.32 16.20
N GLN A 214 -0.56 -15.75 15.09
CA GLN A 214 0.87 -15.50 14.92
C GLN A 214 1.38 -14.48 15.93
N LEU A 215 0.61 -13.42 16.20
CA LEU A 215 0.94 -12.40 17.18
C LEU A 215 0.92 -12.98 18.61
N LYS A 216 -0.12 -13.73 18.99
CA LYS A 216 -0.19 -14.41 20.30
C LYS A 216 1.01 -15.31 20.55
N THR A 217 1.38 -16.14 19.58
CA THR A 217 2.52 -17.06 19.69
C THR A 217 3.85 -16.30 19.80
N ARG A 218 3.96 -15.09 19.24
CA ARG A 218 5.17 -14.29 19.28
C ARG A 218 5.25 -13.41 20.51
N VAL A 219 4.13 -12.81 20.95
CA VAL A 219 4.04 -12.08 22.21
C VAL A 219 4.39 -13.04 23.38
N ALA A 220 3.83 -14.25 23.38
CA ALA A 220 4.22 -15.27 24.34
C ALA A 220 5.73 -15.55 24.32
N ARG A 221 6.35 -15.74 23.13
CA ARG A 221 7.80 -15.95 23.02
C ARG A 221 8.65 -14.76 23.50
N VAL A 222 8.19 -13.53 23.29
CA VAL A 222 8.87 -12.32 23.75
C VAL A 222 8.80 -12.22 25.26
N ILE A 223 7.66 -12.52 25.86
CA ILE A 223 7.46 -12.55 27.32
C ILE A 223 8.37 -13.62 27.95
N PHE A 224 8.45 -14.82 27.38
CA PHE A 224 9.33 -15.89 27.88
C PHE A 224 10.82 -15.63 27.65
N ALA A 225 11.18 -14.76 26.68
CA ALA A 225 12.57 -14.39 26.40
C ALA A 225 13.03 -13.13 27.15
N CYS A 226 12.13 -12.45 27.86
CA CYS A 226 12.43 -11.24 28.61
C CYS A 226 12.82 -11.56 30.06
N PRO A 227 13.87 -10.91 30.65
CA PRO A 227 14.17 -11.08 32.07
C PRO A 227 12.95 -10.68 32.92
N ALA A 228 12.71 -11.44 34.02
CA ALA A 228 11.50 -11.43 34.83
C ALA A 228 10.94 -10.04 35.22
N ASN A 229 11.80 -9.02 35.35
CA ASN A 229 11.41 -7.66 35.73
C ASN A 229 10.63 -6.86 34.63
N ARG A 230 10.64 -7.30 33.38
CA ARG A 230 9.84 -6.65 32.29
C ARG A 230 8.60 -7.45 31.91
N ALA A 231 8.55 -8.73 32.22
CA ALA A 231 7.42 -9.60 31.89
C ALA A 231 6.15 -9.19 32.66
N THR A 232 6.29 -8.77 33.91
CA THR A 232 5.17 -8.30 34.75
C THR A 232 4.57 -6.97 34.27
N ALA A 233 5.39 -6.05 33.77
CA ALA A 233 4.90 -4.75 33.25
C ALA A 233 4.10 -4.93 31.95
N ILE A 234 4.48 -5.89 31.09
CA ILE A 234 3.77 -6.18 29.84
C ILE A 234 2.47 -6.96 30.10
N GLN A 235 2.45 -7.84 31.11
CA GLN A 235 1.22 -8.55 31.48
C GLN A 235 0.14 -7.63 32.10
N GLN A 236 0.56 -6.58 32.82
CA GLN A 236 -0.38 -5.59 33.38
C GLN A 236 -0.99 -4.66 32.33
N GLN A 237 -0.34 -4.49 31.17
CA GLN A 237 -0.89 -3.68 30.05
C GLN A 237 -1.81 -4.50 29.12
N LEU A 238 -1.86 -5.80 29.27
CA LEU A 238 -2.67 -6.71 28.42
C LEU A 238 -3.94 -7.21 29.12
N GLN A 239 -4.17 -6.83 30.39
CA GLN A 239 -5.41 -7.00 31.13
C GLN A 239 -6.25 -5.73 31.10
#